data_582c9abf11130bfbcbc0296d97f99fd3
#
_entry.id   582c9abf11130bfbcbc0296d97f99fd3
#
_cell.length_a   1.000
_cell.length_b   1.000
_cell.length_c   1.000
_cell.angle_alpha   90.00
_cell.angle_beta   90.00
_cell.angle_gamma   90.00
#
_symmetry.space_group_name_H-M   'P 1'
#
loop_
_entity.id
_entity.type
_entity.pdbx_description
1 polymer ?
#
loop_
_entity_poly.entity_id
_entity_poly.type
_entity_poly.pdbx_seq_one_letter_code
_entity_poly.pdbx_strand_id
1 'polypeptide(L)'
;SGKIFNSFGVGFKISPTIFALFFGIIAGEIGLLERKSLQKANCFGFFVVASVVGVMGGLVNSSMDEILALIIPLVVLIFLGIIGMAIGGIIVGKLLKLTWQMSFAIALNCLIGFPVNFLLTNEAINVLAKTEEEKDFLTNTMVPTMLVGGFTTVTLGSVVFAGILTNFL
;
A
#
# COMPACT_ATOMS: atom_id res chain seq x y z
N SER A 1 26.78 1.78 1.81
CA SER A 1 26.20 0.82 2.77
C SER A 1 25.90 -0.55 2.17
N GLY A 2 25.77 -0.69 0.84
CA GLY A 2 25.46 -1.99 0.20
C GLY A 2 26.61 -3.00 0.18
N LYS A 3 27.86 -2.61 0.50
CA LYS A 3 29.01 -3.50 0.43
C LYS A 3 29.20 -4.42 1.64
N ILE A 4 28.57 -4.10 2.77
CA ILE A 4 28.74 -4.88 4.01
C ILE A 4 27.86 -6.13 4.01
N PHE A 5 26.71 -6.11 3.34
CA PHE A 5 25.77 -7.24 3.30
C PHE A 5 26.05 -8.29 2.21
N ASN A 6 26.84 -7.95 1.19
CA ASN A 6 27.30 -8.94 0.20
C ASN A 6 28.26 -10.00 0.80
N SER A 7 28.73 -9.79 2.04
CA SER A 7 29.63 -10.72 2.73
C SER A 7 28.88 -11.88 3.41
N PHE A 8 27.54 -11.81 3.52
CA PHE A 8 26.76 -12.86 4.21
C PHE A 8 26.14 -13.93 3.27
N GLY A 9 26.56 -13.98 2.01
CA GLY A 9 26.25 -15.12 1.12
C GLY A 9 24.77 -15.34 0.78
N VAL A 10 23.87 -14.41 1.13
CA VAL A 10 22.46 -14.45 0.74
C VAL A 10 22.34 -13.58 -0.51
N GLY A 11 22.24 -14.19 -1.67
CA GLY A 11 22.11 -13.53 -2.98
C GLY A 11 20.80 -12.73 -3.18
N PHE A 12 20.19 -12.27 -2.11
CA PHE A 12 19.01 -11.40 -2.11
C PHE A 12 19.48 -9.95 -2.10
N LYS A 13 19.35 -9.25 -3.20
CA LYS A 13 19.45 -7.78 -3.25
C LYS A 13 18.27 -7.18 -2.51
N ILE A 14 18.39 -7.03 -1.19
CA ILE A 14 17.34 -6.39 -0.39
C ILE A 14 17.29 -4.91 -0.78
N SER A 15 16.12 -4.45 -1.24
CA SER A 15 15.90 -3.06 -1.61
C SER A 15 16.15 -2.12 -0.42
N PRO A 16 16.81 -0.96 -0.63
CA PRO A 16 16.96 0.07 0.40
C PRO A 16 15.64 0.48 1.07
N THR A 17 14.53 0.34 0.36
CA THR A 17 13.17 0.64 0.85
C THR A 17 12.76 -0.30 1.99
N ILE A 18 13.12 -1.58 1.93
CA ILE A 18 12.83 -2.55 3.00
C ILE A 18 13.60 -2.17 4.27
N PHE A 19 14.88 -1.76 4.13
CA PHE A 19 15.67 -1.29 5.27
C PHE A 19 15.07 -0.02 5.88
N ALA A 20 14.68 0.94 5.05
CA ALA A 20 14.04 2.18 5.53
C ALA A 20 12.75 1.88 6.30
N LEU A 21 11.93 0.94 5.82
CA LEU A 21 10.72 0.51 6.51
C LEU A 21 11.03 -0.15 7.87
N PHE A 22 12.00 -1.08 7.90
CA PHE A 22 12.39 -1.77 9.12
C PHE A 22 12.94 -0.79 10.18
N PHE A 23 13.82 0.11 9.77
CA PHE A 23 14.35 1.15 10.66
C PHE A 23 13.27 2.14 11.11
N GLY A 24 12.31 2.46 10.24
CA GLY A 24 11.17 3.31 10.57
C GLY A 24 10.27 2.69 11.65
N ILE A 25 10.00 1.38 11.56
CA ILE A 25 9.22 0.64 12.58
C ILE A 25 9.97 0.64 13.91
N ILE A 26 11.25 0.29 13.90
CA ILE A 26 12.09 0.26 15.12
C ILE A 26 12.15 1.66 15.76
N ALA A 27 12.39 2.70 14.98
CA ALA A 27 12.43 4.08 15.46
C ALA A 27 11.07 4.55 16.05
N GLY A 28 9.95 4.06 15.48
CA GLY A 28 8.61 4.30 16.01
C GLY A 28 8.36 3.60 17.35
N GLU A 29 8.80 2.35 17.49
CA GLU A 29 8.64 1.58 18.73
C GLU A 29 9.55 2.09 19.86
N ILE A 30 10.76 2.55 19.56
CA ILE A 30 11.70 3.16 20.54
C ILE A 30 11.22 4.55 20.97
N GLY A 31 10.21 5.13 20.29
CA GLY A 31 9.69 6.48 20.61
C GLY A 31 10.51 7.62 20.02
N LEU A 32 11.46 7.35 19.12
CA LEU A 32 12.20 8.37 18.39
C LEU A 32 11.33 9.10 17.37
N LEU A 33 10.30 8.43 16.84
CA LEU A 33 9.31 9.01 15.93
C LEU A 33 7.98 9.16 16.65
N GLU A 34 7.47 10.37 16.70
CA GLU A 34 6.13 10.64 17.24
C GLU A 34 5.06 9.98 16.36
N ARG A 35 4.10 9.34 17.01
CA ARG A 35 2.90 8.82 16.31
C ARG A 35 2.14 10.00 15.70
N LYS A 36 1.75 9.86 14.41
CA LYS A 36 1.04 10.89 13.63
C LYS A 36 1.86 12.17 13.38
N SER A 37 3.18 12.09 13.31
CA SER A 37 4.08 13.24 13.10
C SER A 37 3.70 14.08 11.85
N LEU A 38 3.36 13.45 10.73
CA LEU A 38 2.94 14.12 9.49
C LEU A 38 1.63 14.93 9.67
N GLN A 39 0.68 14.40 10.45
CA GLN A 39 -0.58 15.08 10.73
C GLN A 39 -0.37 16.24 11.71
N LYS A 40 0.45 16.05 12.74
CA LYS A 40 0.82 17.12 13.69
C LYS A 40 1.55 18.27 13.00
N ALA A 41 2.43 17.96 12.05
CA ALA A 41 3.14 18.95 11.24
C ALA A 41 2.28 19.59 10.15
N ASN A 42 1.01 19.18 10.00
CA ASN A 42 0.11 19.57 8.90
C ASN A 42 0.71 19.38 7.49
N CYS A 43 1.67 18.45 7.36
CA CYS A 43 2.40 18.16 6.13
C CYS A 43 1.86 16.94 5.36
N PHE A 44 0.80 16.30 5.85
CA PHE A 44 0.26 15.09 5.23
C PHE A 44 -0.18 15.32 3.78
N GLY A 45 -0.89 16.42 3.52
CA GLY A 45 -1.33 16.77 2.15
C GLY A 45 -0.15 17.01 1.20
N PHE A 46 0.89 17.70 1.67
CA PHE A 46 2.12 17.89 0.89
C PHE A 46 2.80 16.57 0.55
N PHE A 47 2.87 15.65 1.52
CA PHE A 47 3.45 14.31 1.30
C PHE A 47 2.67 13.50 0.27
N VAL A 48 1.33 13.58 0.30
CA VAL A 48 0.47 12.93 -0.70
C VAL A 48 0.76 13.47 -2.10
N VAL A 49 0.78 14.79 -2.26
CA VAL A 49 1.07 15.44 -3.55
C VAL A 49 2.47 15.07 -4.05
N ALA A 50 3.49 15.14 -3.19
CA ALA A 50 4.86 14.78 -3.54
C ALA A 50 4.97 13.31 -3.97
N SER A 51 4.23 12.40 -3.33
CA SER A 51 4.20 10.98 -3.70
C SER A 51 3.59 10.78 -5.09
N VAL A 52 2.48 11.46 -5.40
CA VAL A 52 1.83 11.39 -6.72
C VAL A 52 2.74 11.96 -7.80
N VAL A 53 3.37 13.11 -7.54
CA VAL A 53 4.33 13.72 -8.48
C VAL A 53 5.54 12.80 -8.74
N GLY A 54 6.03 12.11 -7.69
CA GLY A 54 7.11 11.13 -7.82
C GLY A 54 6.76 9.97 -8.75
N VAL A 55 5.53 9.46 -8.67
CA VAL A 55 5.03 8.41 -9.57
C VAL A 55 4.86 8.93 -11.00
N MET A 56 4.30 10.14 -11.16
CA MET A 56 4.14 10.78 -12.46
C MET A 56 5.49 11.06 -13.15
N GLY A 57 6.54 11.37 -12.39
CA GLY A 57 7.89 11.58 -12.90
C GLY A 57 8.45 10.38 -13.66
N GLY A 58 8.04 9.16 -13.28
CA GLY A 58 8.40 7.93 -14.01
C GLY A 58 7.75 7.85 -15.40
N LEU A 59 6.54 8.36 -15.55
CA LEU A 59 5.80 8.36 -16.82
C LEU A 59 6.30 9.39 -17.83
N VAL A 60 6.79 10.53 -17.35
CA VAL A 60 7.28 11.63 -18.22
C VAL A 60 8.48 11.22 -19.09
N ASN A 61 9.27 10.24 -18.63
CA ASN A 61 10.44 9.74 -19.37
C ASN A 61 10.09 8.62 -20.37
N SER A 62 8.84 8.16 -20.42
CA SER A 62 8.41 7.11 -21.34
C SER A 62 7.92 7.69 -22.64
N SER A 63 8.18 7.01 -23.77
CA SER A 63 7.64 7.42 -25.07
C SER A 63 6.13 7.15 -25.14
N MET A 64 5.41 7.92 -25.93
CA MET A 64 3.95 7.74 -26.11
C MET A 64 3.63 6.35 -26.67
N ASP A 65 4.46 5.82 -27.55
CA ASP A 65 4.28 4.49 -28.13
C ASP A 65 4.45 3.37 -27.08
N GLU A 66 5.40 3.51 -26.15
CA GLU A 66 5.56 2.59 -25.04
C GLU A 66 4.34 2.63 -24.10
N ILE A 67 3.83 3.81 -23.79
CA ILE A 67 2.63 3.97 -22.96
C ILE A 67 1.42 3.29 -23.62
N LEU A 68 1.20 3.54 -24.89
CA LEU A 68 0.08 2.93 -25.64
C LEU A 68 0.19 1.41 -25.73
N ALA A 69 1.39 0.89 -25.93
CA ALA A 69 1.63 -0.56 -25.97
C ALA A 69 1.35 -1.24 -24.61
N LEU A 70 1.53 -0.53 -23.50
CA LEU A 70 1.32 -1.05 -22.15
C LEU A 70 -0.14 -0.97 -21.68
N ILE A 71 -0.98 -0.12 -22.29
CA ILE A 71 -2.36 0.07 -21.84
C ILE A 71 -3.15 -1.24 -21.85
N ILE A 72 -3.12 -1.98 -22.94
CA ILE A 72 -3.91 -3.22 -23.08
C ILE A 72 -3.45 -4.30 -22.08
N PRO A 73 -2.16 -4.65 -21.98
CA PRO A 73 -1.69 -5.58 -20.94
C PRO A 73 -2.02 -5.13 -19.53
N LEU A 74 -1.89 -3.83 -19.24
CA LEU A 74 -2.16 -3.26 -17.92
C LEU A 74 -3.63 -3.41 -17.55
N VAL A 75 -4.56 -3.09 -18.46
CA VAL A 75 -6.00 -3.24 -18.22
C VAL A 75 -6.35 -4.71 -17.97
N VAL A 76 -5.82 -5.63 -18.77
CA VAL A 76 -6.04 -7.07 -18.59
C VAL A 76 -5.51 -7.55 -17.23
N LEU A 77 -4.30 -7.13 -16.85
CA LEU A 77 -3.70 -7.48 -15.57
C LEU A 77 -4.49 -6.92 -14.39
N ILE A 78 -5.01 -5.68 -14.49
CA ILE A 78 -5.86 -5.08 -13.46
C ILE A 78 -7.14 -5.90 -13.29
N PHE A 79 -7.84 -6.25 -14.39
CA PHE A 79 -9.06 -7.06 -14.33
C PHE A 79 -8.82 -8.44 -13.72
N LEU A 80 -7.78 -9.14 -14.17
CA LEU A 80 -7.41 -10.44 -13.60
C LEU A 80 -7.01 -10.33 -12.13
N GLY A 81 -6.28 -9.26 -11.78
CA GLY A 81 -5.90 -8.95 -10.40
C GLY A 81 -7.11 -8.70 -9.50
N ILE A 82 -8.10 -7.93 -9.95
CA ILE A 82 -9.35 -7.68 -9.22
C ILE A 82 -10.09 -8.99 -8.97
N ILE A 83 -10.24 -9.84 -9.99
CA ILE A 83 -10.90 -11.14 -9.85
C ILE A 83 -10.15 -12.03 -8.85
N GLY A 84 -8.83 -12.14 -9.00
CA GLY A 84 -8.01 -12.94 -8.09
C GLY A 84 -8.09 -12.46 -6.65
N MET A 85 -8.02 -11.15 -6.42
CA MET A 85 -8.13 -10.55 -5.08
C MET A 85 -9.55 -10.66 -4.51
N ALA A 86 -10.60 -10.56 -5.33
CA ALA A 86 -11.97 -10.77 -4.89
C ALA A 86 -12.13 -12.19 -4.34
N ILE A 87 -11.69 -13.20 -5.10
CA ILE A 87 -11.77 -14.60 -4.70
C ILE A 87 -10.92 -14.85 -3.44
N GLY A 88 -9.64 -14.48 -3.47
CA GLY A 88 -8.72 -14.65 -2.34
C GLY A 88 -9.16 -13.88 -1.10
N GLY A 89 -9.58 -12.62 -1.27
CA GLY A 89 -10.05 -11.76 -0.19
C GLY A 89 -11.31 -12.31 0.49
N ILE A 90 -12.27 -12.84 -0.26
CA ILE A 90 -13.48 -13.45 0.31
C ILE A 90 -13.14 -14.74 1.08
N ILE A 91 -12.23 -15.57 0.55
CA ILE A 91 -11.79 -16.80 1.23
C ILE A 91 -11.11 -16.46 2.56
N VAL A 92 -10.14 -15.56 2.54
CA VAL A 92 -9.41 -15.12 3.74
C VAL A 92 -10.35 -14.39 4.72
N GLY A 93 -11.25 -13.55 4.20
CA GLY A 93 -12.23 -12.84 5.01
C GLY A 93 -13.17 -13.78 5.77
N LYS A 94 -13.59 -14.90 5.15
CA LYS A 94 -14.33 -15.96 5.85
C LYS A 94 -13.54 -16.56 7.01
N LEU A 95 -12.26 -16.81 6.84
CA LEU A 95 -11.39 -17.31 7.91
C LEU A 95 -11.27 -16.31 9.07
N LEU A 96 -11.25 -15.02 8.75
CA LEU A 96 -11.19 -13.92 9.71
C LEU A 96 -12.57 -13.51 10.27
N LYS A 97 -13.64 -14.21 9.89
CA LYS A 97 -15.03 -13.91 10.28
C LYS A 97 -15.51 -12.51 9.88
N LEU A 98 -14.96 -11.97 8.79
CA LEU A 98 -15.38 -10.71 8.21
C LEU A 98 -16.59 -10.92 7.28
N THR A 99 -17.39 -9.87 7.11
CA THR A 99 -18.47 -9.87 6.10
C THR A 99 -17.82 -9.89 4.70
N TRP A 100 -18.54 -10.45 3.71
CA TRP A 100 -18.00 -10.52 2.34
C TRP A 100 -17.76 -9.13 1.74
N GLN A 101 -18.60 -8.15 2.10
CA GLN A 101 -18.45 -6.75 1.65
C GLN A 101 -17.17 -6.14 2.21
N MET A 102 -16.89 -6.34 3.50
CA MET A 102 -15.68 -5.83 4.13
C MET A 102 -14.43 -6.51 3.57
N SER A 103 -14.49 -7.82 3.36
CA SER A 103 -13.41 -8.60 2.76
C SER A 103 -13.08 -8.14 1.34
N PHE A 104 -14.11 -7.87 0.54
CA PHE A 104 -13.95 -7.36 -0.81
C PHE A 104 -13.40 -5.93 -0.82
N ALA A 105 -13.90 -5.06 0.05
CA ALA A 105 -13.41 -3.69 0.19
C ALA A 105 -11.94 -3.65 0.58
N ILE A 106 -11.51 -4.50 1.54
CA ILE A 106 -10.10 -4.62 1.94
C ILE A 106 -9.26 -5.11 0.76
N ALA A 107 -9.73 -6.13 0.03
CA ALA A 107 -9.01 -6.67 -1.12
C ALA A 107 -8.83 -5.63 -2.24
N LEU A 108 -9.85 -4.84 -2.55
CA LEU A 108 -9.75 -3.73 -3.51
C LEU A 108 -8.81 -2.62 -3.01
N ASN A 109 -8.88 -2.31 -1.72
CA ASN A 109 -8.01 -1.30 -1.12
C ASN A 109 -6.52 -1.69 -1.19
N CYS A 110 -6.22 -2.98 -1.23
CA CYS A 110 -4.87 -3.50 -1.43
C CYS A 110 -4.25 -3.12 -2.80
N LEU A 111 -5.06 -2.73 -3.80
CA LEU A 111 -4.56 -2.27 -5.10
C LEU A 111 -3.98 -0.86 -5.05
N ILE A 112 -4.48 -0.02 -4.15
CA ILE A 112 -4.24 1.41 -4.22
C ILE A 112 -3.03 1.82 -3.39
N GLY A 113 -2.82 1.17 -2.25
CA GLY A 113 -1.70 1.46 -1.35
C GLY A 113 -1.80 2.83 -0.65
N PHE A 114 -0.89 3.02 0.29
CA PHE A 114 -0.74 4.28 1.02
C PHE A 114 -0.06 5.34 0.13
N PRO A 115 -0.45 6.62 0.19
CA PRO A 115 -1.39 7.25 1.12
C PRO A 115 -2.86 7.31 0.64
N VAL A 116 -3.13 6.91 -0.60
CA VAL A 116 -4.45 7.10 -1.24
C VAL A 116 -5.52 6.24 -0.57
N ASN A 117 -5.18 5.01 -0.16
CA ASN A 117 -6.10 4.15 0.58
C ASN A 117 -6.59 4.79 1.89
N PHE A 118 -5.72 5.53 2.60
CA PHE A 118 -6.11 6.26 3.81
C PHE A 118 -7.11 7.37 3.51
N LEU A 119 -6.87 8.13 2.44
CA LEU A 119 -7.79 9.20 2.01
C LEU A 119 -9.14 8.64 1.64
N LEU A 120 -9.18 7.62 0.77
CA LEU A 120 -10.43 6.99 0.32
C LEU A 120 -11.21 6.38 1.48
N THR A 121 -10.52 5.75 2.44
CA THR A 121 -11.19 5.19 3.61
C THR A 121 -11.83 6.28 4.47
N ASN A 122 -11.14 7.39 4.70
CA ASN A 122 -11.70 8.52 5.47
C ASN A 122 -12.88 9.17 4.73
N GLU A 123 -12.78 9.36 3.42
CA GLU A 123 -13.88 9.89 2.62
C GLU A 123 -15.11 8.96 2.66
N ALA A 124 -14.89 7.66 2.53
CA ALA A 124 -15.97 6.69 2.67
C ALA A 124 -16.64 6.76 4.05
N ILE A 125 -15.86 6.88 5.12
CA ILE A 125 -16.38 7.03 6.48
C ILE A 125 -17.19 8.32 6.61
N ASN A 126 -16.71 9.44 6.09
CA ASN A 126 -17.42 10.71 6.13
C ASN A 126 -18.77 10.67 5.40
N VAL A 127 -18.88 9.88 4.33
CA VAL A 127 -20.14 9.70 3.60
C VAL A 127 -21.10 8.72 4.28
N LEU A 128 -20.58 7.69 4.92
CA LEU A 128 -21.37 6.62 5.54
C LEU A 128 -21.87 7.00 6.94
N ALA A 129 -21.07 7.71 7.71
CA ALA A 129 -21.40 8.09 9.07
C ALA A 129 -22.47 9.18 9.10
N LYS A 130 -23.55 8.95 9.85
CA LYS A 130 -24.63 9.91 10.05
C LYS A 130 -24.51 10.67 11.37
N THR A 131 -23.76 10.11 12.31
CA THR A 131 -23.51 10.69 13.65
C THR A 131 -22.02 10.67 13.96
N GLU A 132 -21.55 11.50 14.87
CA GLU A 132 -20.14 11.50 15.29
C GLU A 132 -19.76 10.17 15.98
N GLU A 133 -20.68 9.54 16.70
CA GLU A 133 -20.45 8.23 17.32
C GLU A 133 -20.24 7.13 16.27
N GLU A 134 -21.05 7.12 15.20
CA GLU A 134 -20.85 6.21 14.06
C GLU A 134 -19.52 6.47 13.36
N LYS A 135 -19.15 7.73 13.21
CA LYS A 135 -17.89 8.12 12.59
C LYS A 135 -16.69 7.62 13.39
N ASP A 136 -16.72 7.80 14.70
CA ASP A 136 -15.67 7.30 15.58
C ASP A 136 -15.57 5.77 15.54
N PHE A 137 -16.71 5.09 15.57
CA PHE A 137 -16.76 3.63 15.47
C PHE A 137 -16.19 3.14 14.12
N LEU A 138 -16.62 3.72 13.01
CA LEU A 138 -16.14 3.36 11.67
C LEU A 138 -14.66 3.68 11.52
N THR A 139 -14.20 4.82 12.02
CA THR A 139 -12.79 5.22 11.98
C THR A 139 -11.92 4.22 12.73
N ASN A 140 -12.31 3.84 13.94
CA ASN A 140 -11.55 2.91 14.76
C ASN A 140 -11.55 1.46 14.21
N THR A 141 -12.57 1.10 13.43
CA THR A 141 -12.70 -0.25 12.88
C THR A 141 -12.13 -0.36 11.46
N MET A 142 -12.49 0.57 10.58
CA MET A 142 -12.14 0.49 9.16
C MET A 142 -10.71 0.97 8.88
N VAL A 143 -10.29 2.09 9.46
CA VAL A 143 -8.98 2.69 9.13
C VAL A 143 -7.82 1.74 9.41
N PRO A 144 -7.69 1.11 10.59
CA PRO A 144 -6.60 0.18 10.85
C PRO A 144 -6.62 -1.01 9.89
N THR A 145 -7.80 -1.58 9.65
CA THR A 145 -7.96 -2.77 8.80
C THR A 145 -7.60 -2.48 7.35
N MET A 146 -8.06 -1.35 6.81
CA MET A 146 -7.76 -0.92 5.45
C MET A 146 -6.29 -0.55 5.27
N LEU A 147 -5.70 0.14 6.25
CA LEU A 147 -4.27 0.49 6.22
C LEU A 147 -3.38 -0.75 6.27
N VAL A 148 -3.65 -1.70 7.16
CA VAL A 148 -2.87 -2.94 7.25
C VAL A 148 -2.94 -3.72 5.95
N GLY A 149 -4.13 -3.85 5.34
CA GLY A 149 -4.29 -4.49 4.03
C GLY A 149 -3.45 -3.82 2.95
N GLY A 150 -3.57 -2.49 2.79
CA GLY A 150 -2.80 -1.74 1.79
C GLY A 150 -1.30 -1.77 2.02
N PHE A 151 -0.84 -1.62 3.26
CA PHE A 151 0.60 -1.66 3.58
C PHE A 151 1.22 -3.03 3.34
N THR A 152 0.55 -4.10 3.76
CA THR A 152 1.12 -5.45 3.67
C THR A 152 1.25 -5.91 2.23
N THR A 153 0.30 -5.57 1.38
CA THR A 153 0.29 -6.04 -0.01
C THR A 153 1.09 -5.15 -0.94
N VAL A 154 0.80 -3.84 -0.97
CA VAL A 154 1.43 -2.93 -1.94
C VAL A 154 2.84 -2.55 -1.53
N THR A 155 3.14 -2.39 -0.25
CA THR A 155 4.47 -1.96 0.17
C THR A 155 5.40 -3.14 0.42
N LEU A 156 5.02 -4.07 1.29
CA LEU A 156 5.86 -5.23 1.62
C LEU A 156 5.80 -6.32 0.55
N GLY A 157 4.59 -6.73 0.17
CA GLY A 157 4.37 -7.81 -0.78
C GLY A 157 4.97 -7.50 -2.14
N SER A 158 4.68 -6.32 -2.71
CA SER A 158 5.18 -5.93 -4.04
C SER A 158 6.70 -5.84 -4.10
N VAL A 159 7.35 -5.30 -3.07
CA VAL A 159 8.82 -5.18 -3.02
C VAL A 159 9.48 -6.54 -2.91
N VAL A 160 8.91 -7.44 -2.10
CA VAL A 160 9.41 -8.82 -1.99
C VAL A 160 9.21 -9.58 -3.29
N PHE A 161 8.02 -9.50 -3.90
CA PHE A 161 7.74 -10.14 -5.20
C PHE A 161 8.62 -9.59 -6.32
N ALA A 162 8.77 -8.27 -6.43
CA ALA A 162 9.67 -7.66 -7.40
C ALA A 162 11.11 -8.11 -7.19
N GLY A 163 11.57 -8.18 -5.94
CA GLY A 163 12.90 -8.68 -5.60
C GLY A 163 13.13 -10.15 -5.98
N ILE A 164 12.09 -10.99 -5.88
CA ILE A 164 12.16 -12.38 -6.33
C ILE A 164 12.19 -12.45 -7.86
N LEU A 165 11.28 -11.76 -8.54
CA LEU A 165 11.17 -11.78 -10.00
C LEU A 165 12.44 -11.27 -10.70
N THR A 166 13.09 -10.25 -10.16
CA THR A 166 14.37 -9.74 -10.72
C THR A 166 15.53 -10.73 -10.62
N ASN A 167 15.42 -11.81 -9.82
CA ASN A 167 16.41 -12.88 -9.80
C ASN A 167 16.15 -13.97 -10.86
N PHE A 168 14.97 -13.97 -11.49
CA PHE A 168 14.60 -14.92 -12.55
C PHE A 168 14.68 -14.30 -13.95
N LEU A 169 14.85 -12.98 -14.06
CA LEU A 169 15.06 -12.23 -15.28
C LEU A 169 16.54 -11.90 -15.49
#